data_2899cfa4ae52892dbb2ba95d226c24b2
#
_entry.id   2899cfa4ae52892dbb2ba95d226c24b2
#
_cell.length_a   1.000
_cell.length_b   1.000
_cell.length_c   1.000
_cell.angle_alpha   90.00
_cell.angle_beta   90.00
_cell.angle_gamma   90.00
#
_symmetry.space_group_name_H-M   'P 1'
#
loop_
_entity.id
_entity.type
_entity.pdbx_description
1 polymer ?
#
loop_
_entity_poly.entity_id
_entity_poly.type
_entity_poly.pdbx_seq_one_letter_code
_entity_poly.pdbx_strand_id
1 'polypeptide(L)' 'MQNRQINEIAAEIKSDWKKVNFGAVPYLDAMQSINSINENYGLDDAKSIVTYFLSNAGTWRGENAKRIKKELKEMM' A
#
# COMPACT_ATOMS: atom_id res chain seq x y z
N MET A 1 2.41 19.78 -1.03
CA MET A 1 3.22 18.68 -1.58
C MET A 1 2.30 17.62 -2.16
N GLN A 2 2.60 17.14 -3.35
CA GLN A 2 1.77 16.12 -3.97
C GLN A 2 2.12 14.74 -3.42
N ASN A 3 1.11 13.92 -3.19
CA ASN A 3 1.31 12.54 -2.80
C ASN A 3 1.71 11.72 -4.03
N ARG A 4 2.53 10.70 -3.80
CA ARG A 4 2.86 9.76 -4.86
C ARG A 4 1.61 8.97 -5.24
N GLN A 5 1.59 8.45 -6.47
CA GLN A 5 0.52 7.55 -6.86
C GLN A 5 0.63 6.25 -6.08
N ILE A 6 -0.51 5.63 -5.82
CA ILE A 6 -0.55 4.38 -5.05
C ILE A 6 0.25 3.29 -5.76
N ASN A 7 0.15 3.21 -7.10
CA ASN A 7 0.90 2.20 -7.86
C ASN A 7 2.43 2.40 -7.75
N GLU A 8 2.89 3.64 -7.64
CA GLU A 8 4.31 3.91 -7.44
C GLU A 8 4.76 3.44 -6.06
N ILE A 9 3.94 3.69 -5.05
CA ILE A 9 4.22 3.24 -3.69
C ILE A 9 4.24 1.72 -3.65
N ALA A 10 3.29 1.07 -4.30
CA ALA A 10 3.22 -0.39 -4.36
C ALA A 10 4.47 -0.99 -4.98
N ALA A 11 5.00 -0.36 -6.03
CA ALA A 11 6.22 -0.82 -6.66
C ALA A 11 7.41 -0.76 -5.69
N GLU A 12 7.50 0.31 -4.93
CA GLU A 12 8.56 0.44 -3.92
C GLU A 12 8.40 -0.60 -2.82
N ILE A 13 7.17 -0.85 -2.38
CA ILE A 13 6.90 -1.87 -1.37
C ILE A 13 7.37 -3.23 -1.85
N LYS A 14 7.03 -3.61 -3.08
CA LYS A 14 7.44 -4.90 -3.64
C LYS A 14 8.95 -5.02 -3.75
N SER A 15 9.63 -3.92 -4.03
CA SER A 15 11.07 -3.90 -4.12
C SER A 15 11.73 -4.10 -2.76
N ASP A 16 11.14 -3.55 -1.70
CA ASP A 16 11.70 -3.58 -0.34
C ASP A 16 11.28 -4.82 0.44
N TRP A 17 10.00 -5.19 0.36
CA TRP A 17 9.44 -6.30 1.14
C TRP A 17 9.51 -7.58 0.32
N LYS A 18 10.62 -8.34 0.51
CA LYS A 18 10.90 -9.52 -0.30
C LYS A 18 9.96 -10.69 -0.01
N LYS A 19 9.56 -10.85 1.24
CA LYS A 19 8.70 -11.96 1.66
C LYS A 19 7.36 -11.41 2.12
N VAL A 20 6.58 -10.93 1.15
CA VAL A 20 5.27 -10.34 1.44
C VAL A 20 4.40 -11.35 2.17
N ASN A 21 3.81 -10.93 3.29
CA ASN A 21 2.86 -11.73 4.04
C ASN A 21 1.71 -12.15 3.12
N PHE A 22 1.36 -13.43 3.16
CA PHE A 22 0.31 -13.99 2.31
C PHE A 22 -0.98 -13.17 2.38
N GLY A 23 -1.36 -12.70 3.58
CA GLY A 23 -2.56 -11.89 3.76
C GLY A 23 -2.50 -10.52 3.12
N ALA A 24 -1.29 -10.01 2.84
CA ALA A 24 -1.12 -8.70 2.23
C ALA A 24 -1.07 -8.76 0.70
N VAL A 25 -0.80 -9.93 0.12
CA VAL A 25 -0.57 -10.07 -1.32
C VAL A 25 -1.72 -9.54 -2.17
N PRO A 26 -3.00 -9.94 -1.93
CA PRO A 26 -4.08 -9.43 -2.79
C PRO A 26 -4.26 -7.93 -2.71
N TYR A 27 -4.02 -7.33 -1.56
CA TYR A 27 -4.16 -5.88 -1.41
C TYR A 27 -3.00 -5.15 -2.09
N LEU A 28 -1.79 -5.69 -1.96
CA LEU A 28 -0.64 -5.11 -2.65
C LEU A 28 -0.80 -5.19 -4.17
N ASP A 29 -1.32 -6.32 -4.66
CA ASP A 29 -1.59 -6.48 -6.09
C ASP A 29 -2.62 -5.47 -6.56
N ALA A 30 -3.70 -5.26 -5.80
CA ALA A 30 -4.70 -4.27 -6.13
C ALA A 30 -4.11 -2.86 -6.16
N MET A 31 -3.23 -2.54 -5.22
CA MET A 31 -2.59 -1.22 -5.15
C MET A 31 -1.79 -0.91 -6.40
N GLN A 32 -1.26 -1.91 -7.09
CA GLN A 32 -0.50 -1.69 -8.33
C GLN A 32 -1.37 -1.13 -9.46
N SER A 33 -2.68 -1.29 -9.38
CA SER A 33 -3.61 -0.81 -10.39
C SER A 33 -4.30 0.50 -10.00
N ILE A 34 -3.98 1.03 -8.82
CA ILE A 34 -4.62 2.24 -8.30
C ILE A 34 -3.66 3.41 -8.46
N ASN A 35 -4.18 4.51 -9.05
CA ASN A 35 -3.37 5.72 -9.21
C ASN A 35 -3.52 6.65 -8.01
N SER A 36 -4.74 6.87 -7.54
CA SER A 36 -5.02 7.85 -6.48
C SER A 36 -5.74 7.20 -5.33
N ILE A 37 -5.48 7.71 -4.11
CA ILE A 37 -6.18 7.25 -2.90
C ILE A 37 -7.69 7.48 -2.98
N ASN A 38 -8.13 8.33 -3.90
CA ASN A 38 -9.55 8.63 -4.07
C ASN A 38 -10.24 7.74 -5.10
N GLU A 39 -9.50 6.82 -5.73
CA GLU A 39 -10.07 5.91 -6.72
C GLU A 39 -10.76 4.72 -6.06
N ASN A 40 -11.59 4.04 -6.85
CA ASN A 40 -12.18 2.77 -6.46
C ASN A 40 -11.52 1.64 -7.24
N TYR A 41 -11.45 0.47 -6.62
CA TYR A 41 -10.98 -0.76 -7.24
C TYR A 41 -12.13 -1.75 -7.16
N GLY A 42 -12.89 -1.86 -8.26
CA GLY A 42 -14.11 -2.66 -8.25
C GLY A 42 -15.12 -2.07 -7.27
N LEU A 43 -15.56 -2.86 -6.31
CA LEU A 43 -16.52 -2.43 -5.28
C LEU A 43 -15.86 -1.81 -4.06
N ASP A 44 -14.53 -1.86 -3.97
CA ASP A 44 -13.78 -1.33 -2.84
C ASP A 44 -13.15 0.01 -3.20
N ASP A 45 -13.05 0.90 -2.22
CA ASP A 45 -12.31 2.14 -2.46
C ASP A 45 -10.82 1.92 -2.11
N ALA A 46 -9.97 2.80 -2.63
CA ALA A 46 -8.54 2.69 -2.42
C ALA A 46 -8.17 2.77 -0.94
N LYS A 47 -8.89 3.60 -0.18
CA LYS A 47 -8.64 3.74 1.26
C LYS A 47 -8.85 2.42 2.00
N SER A 48 -9.90 1.68 1.65
CA SER A 48 -10.15 0.37 2.26
C SER A 48 -9.04 -0.61 1.91
N ILE A 49 -8.62 -0.63 0.65
CA ILE A 49 -7.58 -1.54 0.20
C ILE A 49 -6.26 -1.24 0.94
N VAL A 50 -5.89 0.04 1.03
CA VAL A 50 -4.68 0.44 1.74
C VAL A 50 -4.78 0.10 3.23
N THR A 51 -5.95 0.30 3.84
CA THR A 51 -6.17 -0.04 5.24
C THR A 51 -5.97 -1.53 5.49
N TYR A 52 -6.56 -2.37 4.64
CA TYR A 52 -6.39 -3.82 4.73
C TYR A 52 -4.94 -4.24 4.50
N PHE A 53 -4.27 -3.60 3.53
CA PHE A 53 -2.85 -3.84 3.32
C PHE A 53 -2.06 -3.56 4.60
N LEU A 54 -2.26 -2.39 5.19
CA LEU A 54 -1.53 -2.00 6.40
C LEU A 54 -1.79 -2.95 7.57
N SER A 55 -3.02 -3.46 7.67
CA SER A 55 -3.40 -4.44 8.71
C SER A 55 -2.63 -5.75 8.56
N ASN A 56 -2.19 -6.07 7.35
CA ASN A 56 -1.48 -7.31 7.05
C ASN A 56 0.02 -7.09 6.83
N ALA A 57 0.53 -5.90 7.12
CA ALA A 57 1.93 -5.55 6.88
C ALA A 57 2.76 -5.48 8.16
N GLY A 58 2.29 -6.10 9.23
CA GLY A 58 2.98 -6.03 10.53
C GLY A 58 4.37 -6.64 10.53
N THR A 59 4.62 -7.62 9.66
CA THR A 59 5.94 -8.26 9.57
C THR A 59 6.91 -7.50 8.67
N TRP A 60 6.41 -6.51 7.92
CA TRP A 60 7.27 -5.65 7.09
C TRP A 60 7.84 -4.55 7.96
N ARG A 61 9.16 -4.58 8.15
CA ARG A 61 9.85 -3.70 9.09
C ARG A 61 11.07 -3.06 8.44
N GLY A 62 11.61 -2.06 9.10
CA GLY A 62 12.79 -1.33 8.67
C GLY A 62 12.46 0.12 8.35
N GLU A 63 13.48 0.87 7.94
CA GLU A 63 13.35 2.31 7.70
C GLU A 63 12.36 2.60 6.56
N ASN A 64 12.47 1.86 5.47
CA ASN A 64 11.57 2.07 4.34
C ASN A 64 10.13 1.72 4.69
N ALA A 65 9.95 0.62 5.45
CA ALA A 65 8.62 0.22 5.88
C ALA A 65 7.97 1.30 6.75
N LYS A 66 8.71 1.84 7.70
CA LYS A 66 8.21 2.90 8.59
C LYS A 66 7.81 4.13 7.78
N ARG A 67 8.67 4.56 6.86
CA ARG A 67 8.44 5.75 6.04
C ARG A 67 7.21 5.57 5.16
N ILE A 68 7.12 4.44 4.49
CA ILE A 68 6.04 4.19 3.54
C ILE A 68 4.71 4.00 4.27
N LYS A 69 4.70 3.27 5.38
CA LYS A 69 3.47 3.11 6.17
C LYS A 69 2.95 4.46 6.65
N LYS A 70 3.84 5.34 7.09
CA LYS A 70 3.46 6.68 7.51
C LYS A 70 2.89 7.46 6.33
N GLU A 71 3.54 7.38 5.18
CA GLU A 71 3.08 8.06 3.96
C GLU A 71 1.66 7.63 3.59
N LEU A 72 1.40 6.32 3.60
CA LEU A 72 0.07 5.80 3.28
C LEU A 72 -0.98 6.27 4.29
N LYS A 73 -0.64 6.26 5.57
CA LYS A 73 -1.58 6.72 6.60
C LYS A 73 -1.91 8.20 6.45
N GLU A 74 -0.95 9.00 6.02
CA GLU A 74 -1.15 10.44 5.86
C GLU A 74 -2.02 10.77 4.65
N MET A 75 -2.20 9.84 3.73
CA MET A 75 -3.08 10.02 2.58
C MET A 75 -4.56 9.78 2.92
N MET A 76 -4.83 9.14 4.02
CA MET A 76 -6.20 8.72 4.38
C MET A 76 -6.86 9.65 5.43
#